data_b7c8966fcef535afb9c094db1d9291ee
#
_entry.id   b7c8966fcef535afb9c094db1d9291ee
#
_cell.length_a   1.000
_cell.length_b   1.000
_cell.length_c   1.000
_cell.angle_alpha   90.00
_cell.angle_beta   90.00
_cell.angle_gamma   90.00
#
_symmetry.space_group_name_H-M   'P 1'
#
loop_
_entity.id
_entity.type
_entity.pdbx_description
1 polymer ?
#
loop_
_entity_poly.entity_id
_entity_poly.type
_entity_poly.pdbx_seq_one_letter_code
_entity_poly.pdbx_strand_id
1 'polypeptide(L)'
;VVHLSPIPGAVSLRLEGQGLFSKRVRAQRGLREGLVPGLYRVVLHPRTDGEGFLTGLHLAHRELLSPAPVGEVPGEPLRFLLLGEWLGAWAGLGRVRVVPGPKEEPETRPFVLRFLLRRPHLAPAPGGLVLALGRVERGRLVGEAFPLTPRALP
;
A
#
# COMPACT_ATOMS: atom_id res chain seq x y z
N VAL A 1 6.49 -7.34 -5.99
CA VAL A 1 7.23 -7.03 -7.23
C VAL A 1 6.34 -6.27 -8.19
N VAL A 2 6.84 -5.19 -8.70
CA VAL A 2 6.13 -4.34 -9.67
C VAL A 2 7.06 -3.98 -10.82
N HIS A 3 6.49 -3.53 -11.94
CA HIS A 3 7.23 -2.86 -12.99
C HIS A 3 7.20 -1.36 -12.72
N LEU A 4 8.38 -0.73 -12.68
CA LEU A 4 8.53 0.71 -12.59
C LEU A 4 9.18 1.23 -13.85
N SER A 5 8.72 2.39 -14.31
CA SER A 5 9.34 3.11 -15.42
C SER A 5 9.19 4.62 -15.20
N PRO A 6 10.19 5.40 -15.69
CA PRO A 6 10.07 6.85 -15.64
C PRO A 6 8.99 7.35 -16.59
N ILE A 7 8.33 8.44 -16.21
CA ILE A 7 7.42 9.18 -17.09
C ILE A 7 8.18 10.43 -17.57
N PRO A 8 8.44 10.59 -18.87
CA PRO A 8 9.18 11.75 -19.36
C PRO A 8 8.52 13.06 -18.93
N GLY A 9 9.33 13.96 -18.38
CA GLY A 9 8.90 15.29 -17.97
C GLY A 9 8.03 15.33 -16.71
N ALA A 10 7.85 14.21 -15.99
CA ALA A 10 7.04 14.15 -14.79
C ALA A 10 7.87 13.84 -13.53
N VAL A 11 7.34 14.24 -12.38
CA VAL A 11 7.92 13.92 -11.07
C VAL A 11 7.36 12.64 -10.45
N SER A 12 6.64 11.88 -11.25
CA SER A 12 6.06 10.60 -10.84
C SER A 12 6.56 9.48 -11.74
N LEU A 13 6.43 8.26 -11.26
CA LEU A 13 6.80 7.06 -11.99
C LEU A 13 5.53 6.31 -12.39
N ARG A 14 5.63 5.53 -13.48
CA ARG A 14 4.59 4.59 -13.85
C ARG A 14 4.83 3.28 -13.12
N LEU A 15 3.82 2.81 -12.43
CA LEU A 15 3.83 1.53 -11.75
C LEU A 15 2.80 0.60 -12.38
N GLU A 16 3.23 -0.60 -12.72
CA GLU A 16 2.35 -1.68 -13.18
C GLU A 16 2.58 -2.91 -12.30
N GLY A 17 1.51 -3.46 -11.80
CA GLY A 17 1.53 -4.64 -10.94
C GLY A 17 0.22 -5.39 -11.02
N GLN A 18 0.26 -6.66 -10.63
CA GLN A 18 -0.93 -7.47 -10.60
C GLN A 18 -1.89 -6.98 -9.51
N GLY A 19 -3.16 -6.88 -9.84
CA GLY A 19 -4.18 -6.31 -8.96
C GLY A 19 -4.31 -4.80 -9.07
N LEU A 20 -3.43 -4.14 -9.83
CA LEU A 20 -3.49 -2.72 -10.12
C LEU A 20 -3.57 -2.50 -11.63
N PHE A 21 -4.38 -1.53 -12.02
CA PHE A 21 -4.19 -0.92 -13.33
C PHE A 21 -2.95 -0.01 -13.27
N SER A 22 -2.39 0.30 -14.43
CA SER A 22 -1.26 1.23 -14.52
C SER A 22 -1.54 2.50 -13.69
N LYS A 23 -0.65 2.84 -12.78
CA LYS A 23 -0.80 3.99 -11.89
C LYS A 23 0.44 4.85 -11.88
N ARG A 24 0.22 6.14 -11.58
CA ARG A 24 1.31 7.04 -11.26
C ARG A 24 1.62 6.92 -9.78
N VAL A 25 2.90 6.82 -9.47
CA VAL A 25 3.41 6.73 -8.11
C VAL A 25 4.31 7.92 -7.85
N ARG A 26 4.09 8.60 -6.74
CA ARG A 26 4.97 9.66 -6.29
C ARG A 26 6.24 9.08 -5.71
N ALA A 27 7.36 9.69 -6.02
CA ALA A 27 8.65 9.28 -5.49
C ALA A 27 9.53 10.51 -5.26
N GLN A 28 10.32 10.46 -4.19
CA GLN A 28 11.34 11.47 -3.96
C GLN A 28 12.40 11.41 -5.04
N ARG A 29 13.10 12.52 -5.25
CA ARG A 29 14.10 12.67 -6.29
C ARG A 29 15.14 11.54 -6.27
N GLY A 30 15.66 11.16 -5.10
CA GLY A 30 16.65 10.11 -4.99
C GLY A 30 16.15 8.73 -5.42
N LEU A 31 14.85 8.48 -5.39
CA LEU A 31 14.23 7.24 -5.86
C LEU A 31 13.84 7.29 -7.33
N ARG A 32 13.73 8.49 -7.92
CA ARG A 32 13.40 8.69 -9.34
C ARG A 32 14.63 8.78 -10.22
N GLU A 33 15.71 9.41 -9.74
CA GLU A 33 16.92 9.61 -10.53
C GLU A 33 17.56 8.28 -10.91
N GLY A 34 17.92 8.19 -12.18
CA GLY A 34 18.61 7.00 -12.70
C GLY A 34 17.76 5.74 -12.77
N LEU A 35 16.44 5.86 -12.57
CA LEU A 35 15.56 4.69 -12.63
C LEU A 35 15.47 4.20 -14.07
N VAL A 36 15.83 2.94 -14.29
CA VAL A 36 15.65 2.25 -15.57
C VAL A 36 14.36 1.47 -15.55
N PRO A 37 13.65 1.34 -16.68
CA PRO A 37 12.49 0.46 -16.75
C PRO A 37 12.85 -0.96 -16.33
N GLY A 38 12.10 -1.53 -15.41
CA GLY A 38 12.43 -2.85 -14.89
C GLY A 38 11.47 -3.38 -13.85
N LEU A 39 11.75 -4.60 -13.41
CA LEU A 39 11.07 -5.24 -12.31
C LEU A 39 11.77 -4.88 -11.01
N TYR A 40 11.00 -4.39 -10.07
CA TYR A 40 11.50 -3.91 -8.77
C TYR A 40 10.76 -4.53 -7.62
N ARG A 41 11.50 -4.84 -6.56
CA ARG A 41 10.90 -5.03 -5.25
C ARG A 41 10.74 -3.65 -4.63
N VAL A 42 9.55 -3.32 -4.17
CA VAL A 42 9.24 -1.98 -3.69
C VAL A 42 8.55 -2.02 -2.34
N VAL A 43 8.67 -0.91 -1.63
CA VAL A 43 7.80 -0.58 -0.50
C VAL A 43 7.00 0.64 -0.91
N LEU A 44 5.69 0.53 -0.82
CA LEU A 44 4.75 1.58 -1.19
C LEU A 44 3.92 1.98 0.02
N HIS A 45 3.69 3.28 0.17
CA HIS A 45 2.77 3.79 1.16
C HIS A 45 1.46 4.17 0.48
N PRO A 46 0.36 3.47 0.77
CA PRO A 46 -0.91 3.72 0.11
C PRO A 46 -1.74 4.79 0.78
N ARG A 47 -2.65 5.36 0.01
CA ARG A 47 -3.83 6.09 0.48
C ARG A 47 -5.07 5.47 -0.15
N THR A 48 -6.17 5.46 0.57
CA THR A 48 -7.44 4.92 0.08
C THR A 48 -8.56 5.93 0.19
N ASP A 49 -9.60 5.71 -0.61
CA ASP A 49 -10.87 6.41 -0.44
C ASP A 49 -11.72 5.74 0.66
N GLY A 50 -12.96 6.17 0.80
CA GLY A 50 -13.88 5.64 1.80
C GLY A 50 -14.30 4.18 1.59
N GLU A 51 -14.02 3.60 0.42
CA GLU A 51 -14.38 2.24 0.06
C GLU A 51 -13.18 1.30 -0.05
N GLY A 52 -11.98 1.79 0.25
CA GLY A 52 -10.75 0.99 0.22
C GLY A 52 -10.04 0.98 -1.13
N PHE A 53 -10.52 1.74 -2.12
CA PHE A 53 -9.79 1.89 -3.38
C PHE A 53 -8.58 2.78 -3.22
N LEU A 54 -7.48 2.40 -3.86
CA LEU A 54 -6.24 3.17 -3.83
C LEU A 54 -6.42 4.49 -4.57
N THR A 55 -6.19 5.59 -3.86
CA THR A 55 -6.25 6.94 -4.40
C THR A 55 -4.86 7.52 -4.60
N GLY A 56 -3.86 6.99 -3.95
CA GLY A 56 -2.49 7.44 -4.08
C GLY A 56 -1.52 6.38 -3.61
N LEU A 57 -0.34 6.41 -4.21
CA LEU A 57 0.78 5.55 -3.82
C LEU A 57 2.03 6.42 -3.77
N HIS A 58 2.81 6.23 -2.73
CA HIS A 58 4.11 6.87 -2.56
C HIS A 58 5.19 5.80 -2.46
N LEU A 59 6.20 5.92 -3.31
CA LEU A 59 7.34 4.99 -3.30
C LEU A 59 8.28 5.34 -2.16
N ALA A 60 8.47 4.40 -1.23
CA ALA A 60 9.35 4.57 -0.09
C ALA A 60 10.69 3.88 -0.28
N HIS A 61 10.74 2.81 -1.06
CA HIS A 61 11.96 2.05 -1.30
C HIS A 61 11.84 1.28 -2.61
N ARG A 62 12.97 1.10 -3.30
CA ARG A 62 13.06 0.28 -4.51
C ARG A 62 14.34 -0.53 -4.54
N GLU A 63 14.24 -1.73 -5.12
CA GLU A 63 15.38 -2.61 -5.39
C GLU A 63 15.19 -3.20 -6.79
N LEU A 64 16.12 -2.93 -7.71
CA LEU A 64 16.05 -3.47 -9.06
C LEU A 64 16.32 -4.97 -9.03
N LEU A 65 15.39 -5.73 -9.58
CA LEU A 65 15.53 -7.18 -9.75
C LEU A 65 16.04 -7.53 -11.15
N SER A 66 15.45 -6.93 -12.18
CA SER A 66 15.90 -7.09 -13.55
C SER A 66 15.38 -5.97 -14.44
N PRO A 67 16.20 -5.48 -15.39
CA PRO A 67 15.70 -4.58 -16.44
C PRO A 67 14.61 -5.30 -17.24
N ALA A 68 13.54 -4.57 -17.59
CA ALA A 68 12.44 -5.12 -18.36
C ALA A 68 11.75 -3.99 -19.14
N PRO A 69 11.24 -4.26 -20.36
CA PRO A 69 10.56 -3.24 -21.14
C PRO A 69 9.27 -2.77 -20.48
N VAL A 70 8.86 -1.55 -20.80
CA VAL A 70 7.57 -1.00 -20.37
C VAL A 70 6.43 -1.90 -20.83
N GLY A 71 5.46 -2.12 -19.95
CA GLY A 71 4.30 -2.97 -20.23
C GLY A 71 4.42 -4.39 -19.72
N GLU A 72 5.58 -4.80 -19.21
CA GLU A 72 5.72 -6.10 -18.56
C GLU A 72 5.11 -6.05 -17.14
N VAL A 73 4.15 -6.92 -16.88
CA VAL A 73 3.46 -7.00 -15.59
C VAL A 73 3.89 -8.25 -14.85
N PRO A 74 4.41 -8.12 -13.61
CA PRO A 74 4.76 -9.28 -12.81
C PRO A 74 3.57 -10.20 -12.52
N GLY A 75 3.82 -11.50 -12.47
CA GLY A 75 2.79 -12.49 -12.17
C GLY A 75 2.38 -12.58 -10.70
N GLU A 76 3.13 -11.97 -9.79
CA GLU A 76 2.84 -11.99 -8.36
C GLU A 76 1.88 -10.87 -7.96
N PRO A 77 0.83 -11.19 -7.18
CA PRO A 77 -0.09 -10.15 -6.72
C PRO A 77 0.58 -9.23 -5.71
N LEU A 78 0.18 -7.97 -5.73
CA LEU A 78 0.57 -7.01 -4.70
C LEU A 78 -0.11 -7.37 -3.40
N ARG A 79 0.67 -7.35 -2.33
CA ARG A 79 0.19 -7.60 -0.98
C ARG A 79 0.39 -6.37 -0.13
N PHE A 80 -0.46 -6.22 0.88
CA PHE A 80 -0.28 -5.16 1.86
C PHE A 80 -0.16 -5.72 3.26
N LEU A 81 0.54 -4.95 4.09
CA LEU A 81 0.68 -5.16 5.50
C LEU A 81 0.40 -3.81 6.17
N LEU A 82 -0.58 -3.77 7.04
CA LEU A 82 -0.96 -2.57 7.77
C LEU A 82 -0.82 -2.80 9.27
N LEU A 83 -0.06 -1.94 9.92
CA LEU A 83 0.04 -1.88 11.37
C LEU A 83 -0.52 -0.54 11.83
N GLY A 84 -1.47 -0.57 12.75
CA GLY A 84 -2.05 0.66 13.26
C GLY A 84 -3.17 0.43 14.25
N GLU A 85 -3.82 1.50 14.63
CA GLU A 85 -4.96 1.46 15.54
C GLU A 85 -6.20 0.93 14.83
N TRP A 86 -6.79 -0.12 15.36
CA TRP A 86 -7.99 -0.72 14.78
C TRP A 86 -9.23 0.07 15.18
N LEU A 87 -9.88 0.66 14.21
CA LEU A 87 -11.09 1.46 14.41
C LEU A 87 -12.39 0.64 14.27
N GLY A 88 -12.26 -0.63 13.92
CA GLY A 88 -13.40 -1.50 13.73
C GLY A 88 -13.80 -1.67 12.27
N ALA A 89 -14.78 -2.53 12.06
CA ALA A 89 -15.37 -2.80 10.75
C ALA A 89 -16.76 -2.19 10.66
N TRP A 90 -17.07 -1.60 9.51
CA TRP A 90 -18.39 -1.06 9.22
C TRP A 90 -18.72 -1.24 7.75
N ALA A 91 -19.90 -1.76 7.47
CA ALA A 91 -20.37 -2.03 6.11
C ALA A 91 -19.40 -2.91 5.30
N GLY A 92 -18.76 -3.90 5.93
CA GLY A 92 -17.80 -4.79 5.28
C GLY A 92 -16.40 -4.19 5.09
N LEU A 93 -16.16 -2.98 5.58
CA LEU A 93 -14.88 -2.30 5.48
C LEU A 93 -14.17 -2.27 6.82
N GLY A 94 -12.90 -2.65 6.84
CA GLY A 94 -12.02 -2.44 7.97
C GLY A 94 -11.40 -1.05 7.90
N ARG A 95 -11.16 -0.45 9.07
CA ARG A 95 -10.54 0.86 9.18
C ARG A 95 -9.37 0.82 10.14
N VAL A 96 -8.23 1.29 9.69
CA VAL A 96 -7.00 1.35 10.48
C VAL A 96 -6.48 2.78 10.44
N ARG A 97 -6.22 3.35 11.62
CA ARG A 97 -5.53 4.63 11.72
C ARG A 97 -4.04 4.40 11.74
N VAL A 98 -3.37 4.93 10.74
CA VAL A 98 -1.93 4.87 10.62
C VAL A 98 -1.33 6.15 11.18
N VAL A 99 -0.39 5.99 12.11
CA VAL A 99 0.37 7.11 12.66
C VAL A 99 1.74 7.09 12.00
N PRO A 100 2.13 8.14 11.27
CA PRO A 100 3.44 8.21 10.65
C PRO A 100 4.56 8.10 11.70
N GLY A 101 5.65 7.44 11.30
CA GLY A 101 6.81 7.31 12.17
C GLY A 101 7.54 8.64 12.36
N PRO A 102 8.40 8.75 13.39
CA PRO A 102 9.11 9.97 13.72
C PRO A 102 10.12 10.43 12.66
N LYS A 103 10.46 9.57 11.71
CA LYS A 103 11.36 9.89 10.59
C LYS A 103 10.64 10.47 9.39
N GLU A 104 9.32 10.44 9.38
CA GLU A 104 8.54 11.05 8.32
C GLU A 104 8.42 12.55 8.55
N GLU A 105 8.07 13.28 7.48
CA GLU A 105 7.97 14.73 7.55
C GLU A 105 7.05 15.16 8.70
N PRO A 106 7.41 16.22 9.44
CA PRO A 106 6.64 16.68 10.59
C PRO A 106 5.19 17.04 10.27
N GLU A 107 4.90 17.27 8.99
CA GLU A 107 3.56 17.66 8.52
C GLU A 107 2.65 16.46 8.22
N THR A 108 3.19 15.23 8.26
CA THR A 108 2.38 14.05 7.98
C THR A 108 1.45 13.77 9.15
N ARG A 109 0.16 13.96 8.92
CA ARG A 109 -0.87 13.72 9.93
C ARG A 109 -1.28 12.25 9.95
N PRO A 110 -1.77 11.76 11.09
CA PRO A 110 -2.43 10.46 11.11
C PRO A 110 -3.55 10.40 10.07
N PHE A 111 -3.68 9.27 9.42
CA PHE A 111 -4.69 9.07 8.39
C PHE A 111 -5.31 7.69 8.54
N VAL A 112 -6.50 7.52 7.97
CA VAL A 112 -7.24 6.27 8.03
C VAL A 112 -7.14 5.57 6.69
N LEU A 113 -6.71 4.31 6.73
CA LEU A 113 -6.79 3.42 5.59
C LEU A 113 -8.00 2.51 5.75
N ARG A 114 -8.68 2.28 4.65
CA ARG A 114 -9.83 1.39 4.58
C ARG A 114 -9.54 0.25 3.63
N PHE A 115 -10.07 -0.91 3.96
CA PHE A 115 -9.92 -2.10 3.12
C PHE A 115 -11.16 -2.98 3.23
N LEU A 116 -11.50 -3.65 2.14
CA LEU A 116 -12.61 -4.61 2.12
C LEU A 116 -12.25 -5.82 2.97
N LEU A 117 -13.16 -6.25 3.81
CA LEU A 117 -12.99 -7.46 4.62
C LEU A 117 -13.54 -8.67 3.86
N ARG A 118 -12.66 -9.61 3.55
CA ARG A 118 -13.09 -10.86 2.92
C ARG A 118 -13.87 -11.74 3.90
N ARG A 119 -13.50 -11.68 5.16
CA ARG A 119 -14.14 -12.44 6.25
C ARG A 119 -14.45 -11.50 7.43
N PRO A 120 -15.53 -10.72 7.34
CA PRO A 120 -15.85 -9.74 8.38
C PRO A 120 -15.99 -10.32 9.79
N HIS A 121 -16.44 -11.58 9.89
CA HIS A 121 -16.63 -12.26 11.18
C HIS A 121 -15.31 -12.58 11.90
N LEU A 122 -14.17 -12.55 11.20
CA LEU A 122 -12.86 -12.76 11.81
C LEU A 122 -12.22 -11.45 12.28
N ALA A 123 -12.85 -10.32 12.04
CA ALA A 123 -12.32 -9.03 12.45
C ALA A 123 -12.31 -8.92 13.98
N PRO A 124 -11.22 -8.39 14.57
CA PRO A 124 -11.18 -8.18 16.01
C PRO A 124 -12.14 -7.08 16.45
N ALA A 125 -12.43 -7.04 17.73
CA ALA A 125 -13.20 -5.95 18.32
C ALA A 125 -12.42 -4.62 18.17
N PRO A 126 -13.13 -3.47 18.07
CA PRO A 126 -12.47 -2.17 17.96
C PRO A 126 -11.54 -1.87 19.13
N GLY A 127 -10.48 -1.14 18.86
CA GLY A 127 -9.51 -0.71 19.84
C GLY A 127 -8.19 -1.47 19.75
N GLY A 128 -7.13 -0.89 20.28
CA GLY A 128 -5.80 -1.46 20.28
C GLY A 128 -5.11 -1.45 18.92
N LEU A 129 -3.93 -1.99 18.88
CA LEU A 129 -3.16 -2.13 17.65
C LEU A 129 -3.55 -3.42 16.92
N VAL A 130 -3.50 -3.37 15.61
CA VAL A 130 -3.78 -4.51 14.76
C VAL A 130 -2.73 -4.61 13.67
N LEU A 131 -2.42 -5.82 13.26
CA LEU A 131 -1.69 -6.12 12.05
C LEU A 131 -2.66 -6.76 11.08
N ALA A 132 -2.89 -6.10 9.95
CA ALA A 132 -3.77 -6.60 8.89
C ALA A 132 -2.96 -6.96 7.66
N LEU A 133 -3.25 -8.12 7.10
CA LEU A 133 -2.65 -8.62 5.88
C LEU A 133 -3.70 -8.78 4.80
N GLY A 134 -3.31 -8.51 3.57
CA GLY A 134 -4.21 -8.72 2.45
C GLY A 134 -3.54 -8.54 1.11
N ARG A 135 -4.36 -8.40 0.10
CA ARG A 135 -3.95 -8.21 -1.30
C ARG A 135 -4.59 -6.98 -1.90
N VAL A 136 -4.00 -6.55 -2.99
CA VAL A 136 -4.62 -5.56 -3.85
C VAL A 136 -5.35 -6.30 -4.97
N GLU A 137 -6.65 -6.09 -5.08
CA GLU A 137 -7.50 -6.67 -6.11
C GLU A 137 -8.26 -5.56 -6.81
N ARG A 138 -8.08 -5.42 -8.12
CA ARG A 138 -8.75 -4.40 -8.95
C ARG A 138 -8.61 -2.98 -8.37
N GLY A 139 -7.41 -2.65 -7.88
CA GLY A 139 -7.12 -1.34 -7.32
C GLY A 139 -7.67 -1.10 -5.91
N ARG A 140 -8.15 -2.11 -5.24
CA ARG A 140 -8.76 -2.05 -3.92
C ARG A 140 -7.98 -2.90 -2.93
N LEU A 141 -7.80 -2.41 -1.71
CA LEU A 141 -7.22 -3.22 -0.64
C LEU A 141 -8.28 -4.21 -0.13
N VAL A 142 -7.91 -5.49 -0.08
CA VAL A 142 -8.76 -6.57 0.43
C VAL A 142 -8.05 -7.27 1.57
N GLY A 143 -8.59 -7.16 2.77
CA GLY A 143 -8.03 -7.77 3.97
C GLY A 143 -8.40 -9.24 4.08
N GLU A 144 -7.40 -10.08 4.34
CA GLU A 144 -7.57 -11.53 4.41
C GLU A 144 -7.34 -12.11 5.81
N ALA A 145 -6.46 -11.50 6.58
CA ALA A 145 -6.07 -12.05 7.87
C ALA A 145 -5.64 -10.97 8.87
N PHE A 146 -5.79 -11.29 10.14
CA PHE A 146 -5.30 -10.50 11.27
C PHE A 146 -4.39 -11.39 12.11
N PRO A 147 -3.13 -11.63 11.65
CA PRO A 147 -2.24 -12.61 12.28
C PRO A 147 -1.82 -12.25 13.70
N LEU A 148 -1.80 -10.96 13.98
CA LEU A 148 -1.53 -10.46 15.33
C LEU A 148 -2.58 -9.43 15.67
N THR A 149 -3.37 -9.72 16.71
CA THR A 149 -4.12 -8.71 17.41
C THR A 149 -3.32 -8.37 18.67
N PRO A 150 -2.39 -7.41 18.59
CA PRO A 150 -1.64 -7.05 19.79
C PRO A 150 -2.65 -6.65 20.86
N ARG A 151 -2.42 -7.14 22.06
CA ARG A 151 -3.21 -6.71 23.20
C ARG A 151 -3.16 -5.20 23.28
N ALA A 152 -4.27 -4.58 23.66
CA ALA A 152 -4.27 -3.17 23.95
C ALA A 152 -3.03 -2.85 24.79
N LEU A 153 -2.26 -1.87 24.34
CA LEU A 153 -1.13 -1.39 25.09
C LEU A 153 -1.63 -0.96 26.47
N PRO A 154 -1.00 -1.43 27.54
CA PRO A 154 -1.39 -1.02 28.87
C PRO A 154 -1.28 0.49 29.06
#